data_980e75b373e71cfd3fc27085d093c909
#
_entry.id   980e75b373e71cfd3fc27085d093c909
#
_cell.length_a   1.000
_cell.length_b   1.000
_cell.length_c   1.000
_cell.angle_alpha   90.00
_cell.angle_beta   90.00
_cell.angle_gamma   90.00
#
_symmetry.space_group_name_H-M   'P 1'
#
loop_
_entity.id
_entity.type
_entity.pdbx_description
1 polymer ?
#
loop_
_entity_poly.entity_id
_entity_poly.type
_entity_poly.pdbx_seq_one_letter_code
_entity_poly.pdbx_strand_id
1 'polypeptide(L)'
;IRDHFAHEMLGEMGHLTPPQSRAHVYVNGLYWGFYQTVERVDQHSMARMLGGEPEEYDSMKASIQEGPTLVAGDTRSYEKLYEVANAGVEDDDSYTEIQQYLNLISFIDYMMINFWTGNRDWDGNNWRSGRHRSPGSPWHYFMWDSENIFKDTGIDKTGSNTANNPTRLHQQLVKNPQYRPKFADHVHKHLFNGGLLTEAVVKERWLRWAGYVRSGLLAESARWSDHHREGRPYTLDEDYQENLDFVIESMIPARARNALRQFESRDLYPRTVPLVSFNQHGGRIEAGFRLTLKAGTIFHPLDGDILYTLDASDPMANGMVYDDAIILTKSTTVYARARSNSGEWSPRTEARFAV
;
A
#
# COMPACT_ATOMS: atom_id res chain seq x y z
N ILE A 1 -12.79 -1.59 -12.00
CA ILE A 1 -11.41 -1.07 -11.96
C ILE A 1 -10.92 -1.02 -10.52
N ARG A 2 -11.69 -0.51 -9.56
CA ARG A 2 -11.28 -0.20 -8.19
C ARG A 2 -10.57 -1.37 -7.48
N ASP A 3 -11.23 -2.50 -7.39
CA ASP A 3 -10.66 -3.69 -6.73
C ASP A 3 -9.37 -4.16 -7.42
N HIS A 4 -9.37 -4.21 -8.76
CA HIS A 4 -8.20 -4.58 -9.54
C HIS A 4 -7.01 -3.64 -9.28
N PHE A 5 -7.25 -2.33 -9.23
CA PHE A 5 -6.24 -1.32 -8.91
C PHE A 5 -5.61 -1.57 -7.53
N ALA A 6 -6.42 -1.85 -6.51
CA ALA A 6 -5.92 -2.07 -5.15
C ALA A 6 -4.98 -3.29 -5.06
N HIS A 7 -5.35 -4.39 -5.72
CA HIS A 7 -4.51 -5.58 -5.82
C HIS A 7 -3.21 -5.31 -6.61
N GLU A 8 -3.30 -4.61 -7.75
CA GLU A 8 -2.13 -4.25 -8.55
C GLU A 8 -1.14 -3.41 -7.75
N MET A 9 -1.63 -2.41 -6.99
CA MET A 9 -0.76 -1.57 -6.15
C MET A 9 0.01 -2.39 -5.13
N LEU A 10 -0.65 -3.30 -4.41
CA LEU A 10 0.03 -4.16 -3.43
C LEU A 10 1.08 -5.06 -4.11
N GLY A 11 0.76 -5.62 -5.27
CA GLY A 11 1.69 -6.46 -6.04
C GLY A 11 2.93 -5.69 -6.53
N GLU A 12 2.74 -4.46 -7.04
CA GLU A 12 3.86 -3.63 -7.50
C GLU A 12 4.72 -3.07 -6.37
N MET A 13 4.18 -2.98 -5.15
CA MET A 13 4.97 -2.73 -3.95
C MET A 13 5.85 -3.92 -3.56
N GLY A 14 5.73 -5.06 -4.26
CA GLY A 14 6.55 -6.26 -4.08
C GLY A 14 5.92 -7.30 -3.15
N HIS A 15 4.62 -7.22 -2.89
CA HIS A 15 3.92 -8.13 -1.97
C HIS A 15 3.10 -9.18 -2.71
N LEU A 16 2.70 -10.21 -1.96
CA LEU A 16 1.83 -11.26 -2.48
C LEU A 16 0.46 -10.68 -2.86
N THR A 17 0.01 -11.03 -4.05
CA THR A 17 -1.32 -10.68 -4.53
C THR A 17 -1.87 -11.82 -5.40
N PRO A 18 -3.15 -12.14 -5.32
CA PRO A 18 -3.74 -13.16 -6.16
C PRO A 18 -3.80 -12.67 -7.62
N PRO A 19 -3.62 -13.55 -8.61
CA PRO A 19 -3.79 -13.20 -10.01
C PRO A 19 -5.23 -12.82 -10.31
N GLN A 20 -5.36 -11.89 -11.23
CA GLN A 20 -6.64 -11.33 -11.66
C GLN A 20 -6.75 -11.34 -13.17
N SER A 21 -7.97 -11.43 -13.66
CA SER A 21 -8.29 -11.32 -15.08
C SER A 21 -9.68 -10.74 -15.29
N ARG A 22 -10.07 -10.61 -16.53
CA ARG A 22 -11.41 -10.20 -16.93
C ARG A 22 -11.99 -11.21 -17.91
N ALA A 23 -13.29 -11.45 -17.82
CA ALA A 23 -13.95 -12.41 -18.68
C ALA A 23 -15.38 -11.96 -19.04
N HIS A 24 -15.75 -12.21 -20.27
CA HIS A 24 -17.16 -12.23 -20.67
C HIS A 24 -17.79 -13.54 -20.21
N VAL A 25 -18.82 -13.45 -19.41
CA VAL A 25 -19.53 -14.62 -18.87
C VAL A 25 -20.78 -14.88 -19.68
N TYR A 26 -21.01 -16.15 -20.02
CA TYR A 26 -22.22 -16.63 -20.66
C TYR A 26 -22.86 -17.71 -19.79
N VAL A 27 -24.17 -17.64 -19.60
CA VAL A 27 -24.95 -18.65 -18.89
C VAL A 27 -25.93 -19.28 -19.90
N ASN A 28 -25.81 -20.58 -20.14
CA ASN A 28 -26.60 -21.30 -21.14
C ASN A 28 -26.58 -20.64 -22.54
N GLY A 29 -25.42 -20.10 -22.95
CA GLY A 29 -25.27 -19.42 -24.24
C GLY A 29 -25.74 -17.97 -24.28
N LEU A 30 -26.39 -17.48 -23.23
CA LEU A 30 -26.76 -16.06 -23.11
C LEU A 30 -25.66 -15.26 -22.46
N TYR A 31 -25.33 -14.12 -23.05
CA TYR A 31 -24.37 -13.18 -22.46
C TYR A 31 -24.88 -12.70 -21.10
N TRP A 32 -24.05 -12.91 -20.07
CA TRP A 32 -24.42 -12.57 -18.69
C TRP A 32 -23.74 -11.30 -18.19
N GLY A 33 -22.53 -11.02 -18.63
CA GLY A 33 -21.83 -9.78 -18.26
C GLY A 33 -20.33 -9.85 -18.43
N PHE A 34 -19.68 -8.71 -18.13
CA PHE A 34 -18.22 -8.54 -18.14
C PHE A 34 -17.68 -8.50 -16.70
N TYR A 35 -17.06 -9.58 -16.29
CA TYR A 35 -16.68 -9.83 -14.89
C TYR A 35 -15.18 -9.70 -14.65
N GLN A 36 -14.83 -9.23 -13.48
CA GLN A 36 -13.50 -9.41 -12.92
C GLN A 36 -13.43 -10.80 -12.27
N THR A 37 -12.39 -11.55 -12.60
CA THR A 37 -12.06 -12.82 -11.95
C THR A 37 -10.84 -12.59 -11.07
N VAL A 38 -10.91 -13.00 -9.81
CA VAL A 38 -9.82 -12.94 -8.84
C VAL A 38 -9.68 -14.32 -8.21
N GLU A 39 -8.47 -14.84 -8.13
CA GLU A 39 -8.23 -16.08 -7.40
C GLU A 39 -8.55 -15.88 -5.92
N ARG A 40 -9.30 -16.79 -5.33
CA ARG A 40 -9.63 -16.69 -3.91
C ARG A 40 -8.39 -16.92 -3.07
N VAL A 41 -8.13 -16.01 -2.12
CA VAL A 41 -7.07 -16.22 -1.13
C VAL A 41 -7.53 -17.27 -0.12
N ASP A 42 -6.98 -18.46 -0.24
CA ASP A 42 -7.18 -19.63 0.61
C ASP A 42 -5.89 -20.47 0.66
N GLN A 43 -5.94 -21.66 1.24
CA GLN A 43 -4.78 -22.54 1.32
C GLN A 43 -4.19 -22.95 -0.04
N HIS A 44 -5.03 -23.11 -1.07
CA HIS A 44 -4.58 -23.50 -2.42
C HIS A 44 -3.82 -22.36 -3.10
N SER A 45 -4.35 -21.16 -3.02
CA SER A 45 -3.69 -19.96 -3.56
C SER A 45 -2.39 -19.65 -2.81
N MET A 46 -2.37 -19.84 -1.49
CA MET A 46 -1.15 -19.69 -0.68
C MET A 46 -0.07 -20.69 -1.10
N ALA A 47 -0.41 -21.98 -1.26
CA ALA A 47 0.54 -22.99 -1.74
C ALA A 47 1.04 -22.68 -3.16
N ARG A 48 0.18 -22.17 -4.04
CA ARG A 48 0.60 -21.74 -5.38
C ARG A 48 1.57 -20.54 -5.35
N MET A 49 1.38 -19.58 -4.44
CA MET A 49 2.22 -18.39 -4.35
C MET A 49 3.55 -18.64 -3.62
N LEU A 50 3.56 -19.50 -2.61
CA LEU A 50 4.71 -19.71 -1.71
C LEU A 50 5.33 -21.11 -1.80
N GLY A 51 4.72 -22.05 -2.55
CA GLY A 51 5.13 -23.45 -2.65
C GLY A 51 4.54 -24.33 -1.54
N GLY A 52 4.90 -25.60 -1.52
CA GLY A 52 4.38 -26.58 -0.55
C GLY A 52 2.96 -27.07 -0.86
N GLU A 53 2.34 -27.74 0.11
CA GLU A 53 1.03 -28.35 -0.02
C GLU A 53 -0.05 -27.45 0.64
N PRO A 54 -1.30 -27.44 0.13
CA PRO A 54 -2.38 -26.62 0.69
C PRO A 54 -2.64 -26.86 2.18
N GLU A 55 -2.46 -28.08 2.65
CA GLU A 55 -2.67 -28.47 4.05
C GLU A 55 -1.66 -27.82 5.01
N GLU A 56 -0.57 -27.25 4.48
CA GLU A 56 0.47 -26.56 5.26
C GLU A 56 0.13 -25.09 5.55
N TYR A 57 -1.06 -24.61 5.14
CA TYR A 57 -1.43 -23.20 5.26
C TYR A 57 -2.62 -22.95 6.18
N ASP A 58 -2.53 -21.82 6.91
CA ASP A 58 -3.67 -21.22 7.58
C ASP A 58 -4.17 -20.03 6.76
N SER A 59 -5.49 -19.85 6.68
CA SER A 59 -6.11 -18.74 5.98
C SER A 59 -7.33 -18.21 6.73
N MET A 60 -7.42 -16.88 6.82
CA MET A 60 -8.49 -16.15 7.50
C MET A 60 -9.16 -15.17 6.55
N LYS A 61 -10.40 -14.79 6.85
CA LYS A 61 -11.14 -13.73 6.16
C LYS A 61 -11.89 -12.84 7.13
N ALA A 62 -12.24 -11.63 6.70
CA ALA A 62 -13.21 -10.80 7.39
C ALA A 62 -14.63 -11.34 7.25
N SER A 63 -15.45 -11.13 8.28
CA SER A 63 -16.90 -11.34 8.27
C SER A 63 -17.56 -10.26 9.15
N ILE A 64 -18.52 -9.54 8.58
CA ILE A 64 -19.27 -8.50 9.31
C ILE A 64 -20.03 -9.11 10.50
N GLN A 65 -20.52 -10.33 10.35
CA GLN A 65 -21.40 -10.96 11.33
C GLN A 65 -20.63 -11.67 12.44
N GLU A 66 -19.50 -12.31 12.08
CA GLU A 66 -18.76 -13.22 12.96
C GLU A 66 -17.38 -12.70 13.34
N GLY A 67 -16.95 -11.56 12.78
CA GLY A 67 -15.56 -11.10 12.87
C GLY A 67 -14.61 -11.94 12.02
N PRO A 68 -13.30 -11.98 12.35
CA PRO A 68 -12.34 -12.81 11.64
C PRO A 68 -12.72 -14.30 11.69
N THR A 69 -12.86 -14.91 10.51
CA THR A 69 -13.36 -16.27 10.35
C THR A 69 -12.30 -17.13 9.64
N LEU A 70 -12.14 -18.37 10.14
CA LEU A 70 -11.24 -19.35 9.55
C LEU A 70 -11.73 -19.79 8.15
N VAL A 71 -10.82 -19.82 7.19
CA VAL A 71 -11.05 -20.36 5.84
C VAL A 71 -10.42 -21.75 5.74
N ALA A 72 -9.18 -21.90 6.21
CA ALA A 72 -8.46 -23.16 6.21
C ALA A 72 -7.42 -23.19 7.33
N GLY A 73 -7.04 -24.39 7.76
CA GLY A 73 -6.03 -24.58 8.77
C GLY A 73 -6.54 -24.45 10.20
N ASP A 74 -5.87 -23.65 11.02
CA ASP A 74 -6.30 -23.36 12.40
C ASP A 74 -6.09 -21.88 12.79
N THR A 75 -6.68 -21.48 13.92
CA THR A 75 -6.67 -20.09 14.39
C THR A 75 -5.53 -19.77 15.35
N ARG A 76 -4.81 -20.74 15.87
CA ARG A 76 -3.84 -20.57 16.99
C ARG A 76 -2.82 -19.48 16.75
N SER A 77 -2.24 -19.44 15.55
CA SER A 77 -1.26 -18.40 15.22
C SER A 77 -1.88 -17.02 15.02
N TYR A 78 -3.12 -16.96 14.53
CA TYR A 78 -3.86 -15.71 14.41
C TYR A 78 -4.25 -15.15 15.79
N GLU A 79 -4.74 -16.01 16.67
CA GLU A 79 -5.06 -15.66 18.06
C GLU A 79 -3.79 -15.18 18.78
N LYS A 80 -2.64 -15.88 18.58
CA LYS A 80 -1.37 -15.46 19.18
C LYS A 80 -0.88 -14.11 18.67
N LEU A 81 -1.03 -13.82 17.37
CA LEU A 81 -0.72 -12.50 16.81
C LEU A 81 -1.48 -11.39 17.56
N TYR A 82 -2.78 -11.58 17.79
CA TYR A 82 -3.61 -10.58 18.47
C TYR A 82 -3.40 -10.57 19.99
N GLU A 83 -3.05 -11.70 20.61
CA GLU A 83 -2.61 -11.76 22.00
C GLU A 83 -1.38 -10.89 22.23
N VAL A 84 -0.31 -11.09 21.43
CA VAL A 84 0.92 -10.28 21.50
C VAL A 84 0.61 -8.80 21.24
N ALA A 85 -0.15 -8.49 20.19
CA ALA A 85 -0.52 -7.11 19.89
C ALA A 85 -1.29 -6.42 21.01
N ASN A 86 -2.24 -7.12 21.65
CA ASN A 86 -3.08 -6.58 22.71
C ASN A 86 -2.39 -6.52 24.07
N ALA A 87 -1.38 -7.35 24.31
CA ALA A 87 -0.52 -7.25 25.49
C ALA A 87 0.33 -5.98 25.50
N GLY A 88 0.58 -5.39 24.30
CA GLY A 88 1.38 -4.20 24.09
C GLY A 88 2.65 -4.54 23.32
N VAL A 89 3.07 -3.63 22.44
CA VAL A 89 4.27 -3.77 21.59
C VAL A 89 5.15 -2.51 21.66
N GLU A 90 5.08 -1.80 22.78
CA GLU A 90 5.80 -0.55 23.01
C GLU A 90 7.32 -0.75 23.17
N ASP A 91 7.74 -1.88 23.74
CA ASP A 91 9.15 -2.24 23.91
C ASP A 91 9.71 -3.02 22.71
N ASP A 92 11.05 -3.13 22.62
CA ASP A 92 11.74 -3.75 21.49
C ASP A 92 11.57 -5.28 21.44
N ASP A 93 11.40 -5.95 22.58
CA ASP A 93 11.25 -7.41 22.63
C ASP A 93 9.88 -7.82 22.10
N SER A 94 8.81 -7.21 22.59
CA SER A 94 7.43 -7.46 22.12
C SER A 94 7.23 -7.00 20.66
N TYR A 95 7.91 -5.91 20.24
CA TYR A 95 7.92 -5.48 18.84
C TYR A 95 8.66 -6.46 17.92
N THR A 96 9.69 -7.11 18.43
CA THR A 96 10.40 -8.19 17.71
C THR A 96 9.56 -9.46 17.68
N GLU A 97 8.89 -9.80 18.79
CA GLU A 97 8.02 -10.98 18.88
C GLU A 97 6.89 -10.90 17.84
N ILE A 98 6.16 -9.76 17.74
CA ILE A 98 5.03 -9.63 16.81
C ILE A 98 5.45 -9.85 15.36
N GLN A 99 6.68 -9.51 14.98
CA GLN A 99 7.22 -9.72 13.62
C GLN A 99 7.45 -11.20 13.26
N GLN A 100 7.45 -12.10 14.22
CA GLN A 100 7.44 -13.55 13.97
C GLN A 100 6.07 -14.02 13.46
N TYR A 101 5.01 -13.26 13.74
CA TYR A 101 3.63 -13.57 13.36
C TYR A 101 3.09 -12.66 12.25
N LEU A 102 3.67 -11.48 12.03
CA LEU A 102 3.20 -10.50 11.06
C LEU A 102 4.30 -10.09 10.09
N ASN A 103 4.06 -10.22 8.79
CA ASN A 103 4.94 -9.60 7.78
C ASN A 103 4.74 -8.07 7.84
N LEU A 104 5.57 -7.42 8.66
CA LEU A 104 5.41 -6.02 9.01
C LEU A 104 5.47 -5.08 7.79
N ILE A 105 6.38 -5.33 6.85
CA ILE A 105 6.57 -4.49 5.66
C ILE A 105 5.36 -4.60 4.73
N SER A 106 4.91 -5.82 4.44
CA SER A 106 3.70 -6.04 3.66
C SER A 106 2.46 -5.44 4.34
N PHE A 107 2.40 -5.53 5.67
CA PHE A 107 1.30 -4.97 6.44
C PHE A 107 1.27 -3.44 6.40
N ILE A 108 2.42 -2.77 6.48
CA ILE A 108 2.52 -1.30 6.35
C ILE A 108 1.95 -0.86 5.00
N ASP A 109 2.37 -1.46 3.91
CA ASP A 109 1.91 -1.10 2.57
C ASP A 109 0.43 -1.43 2.37
N TYR A 110 -0.04 -2.58 2.88
CA TYR A 110 -1.44 -2.94 2.89
C TYR A 110 -2.31 -1.88 3.63
N MET A 111 -1.89 -1.45 4.83
CA MET A 111 -2.59 -0.42 5.60
C MET A 111 -2.57 0.93 4.86
N MET A 112 -1.42 1.30 4.31
CA MET A 112 -1.25 2.55 3.58
C MET A 112 -2.16 2.63 2.36
N ILE A 113 -2.28 1.56 1.55
CA ILE A 113 -3.18 1.52 0.40
C ILE A 113 -4.63 1.73 0.83
N ASN A 114 -5.11 1.02 1.87
CA ASN A 114 -6.47 1.17 2.38
C ASN A 114 -6.75 2.59 2.89
N PHE A 115 -5.82 3.18 3.61
CA PHE A 115 -5.94 4.56 4.11
C PHE A 115 -5.89 5.57 2.95
N TRP A 116 -4.92 5.42 2.05
CA TRP A 116 -4.71 6.35 0.95
C TRP A 116 -5.89 6.36 -0.03
N THR A 117 -6.44 5.20 -0.37
CA THR A 117 -7.59 5.07 -1.26
C THR A 117 -8.93 5.45 -0.60
N GLY A 118 -8.96 5.59 0.74
CA GLY A 118 -10.19 5.81 1.50
C GLY A 118 -11.16 4.64 1.35
N ASN A 119 -10.68 3.40 1.60
CA ASN A 119 -11.50 2.19 1.49
C ASN A 119 -12.63 2.22 2.52
N ARG A 120 -13.87 2.40 2.04
CA ARG A 120 -15.00 2.80 2.89
C ARG A 120 -15.53 1.67 3.76
N ASP A 121 -15.70 0.47 3.22
CA ASP A 121 -16.30 -0.68 3.92
C ASP A 121 -15.25 -1.72 4.37
N TRP A 122 -14.08 -1.25 4.67
CA TRP A 122 -12.97 -1.94 5.31
C TRP A 122 -12.78 -1.31 6.73
N ASP A 123 -12.41 -2.01 7.80
CA ASP A 123 -11.77 -3.31 7.91
C ASP A 123 -12.61 -4.35 8.70
N GLY A 124 -13.80 -4.04 9.13
CA GLY A 124 -14.73 -5.06 9.67
C GLY A 124 -15.17 -6.07 8.59
N ASN A 125 -14.84 -5.81 7.34
CA ASN A 125 -15.11 -6.61 6.15
C ASN A 125 -13.95 -6.45 5.15
N ASN A 126 -14.02 -7.20 4.04
CA ASN A 126 -13.21 -6.98 2.85
C ASN A 126 -11.70 -7.05 3.06
N TRP A 127 -11.23 -8.09 3.74
CA TRP A 127 -9.83 -8.50 3.77
C TRP A 127 -9.68 -10.01 3.85
N ARG A 128 -8.51 -10.49 3.46
CA ARG A 128 -8.07 -11.87 3.64
C ARG A 128 -6.65 -11.88 4.17
N SER A 129 -6.28 -12.97 4.82
CA SER A 129 -4.92 -13.21 5.26
C SER A 129 -4.57 -14.68 5.17
N GLY A 130 -3.27 -14.96 5.04
CA GLY A 130 -2.76 -16.32 4.97
C GLY A 130 -1.31 -16.41 5.44
N ARG A 131 -0.91 -17.60 5.90
CA ARG A 131 0.46 -17.92 6.30
C ARG A 131 0.77 -19.39 6.08
N HIS A 132 2.06 -19.74 5.93
CA HIS A 132 2.53 -21.11 6.06
C HIS A 132 2.63 -21.49 7.55
N ARG A 133 2.33 -22.75 7.92
CA ARG A 133 2.34 -23.18 9.34
C ARG A 133 3.72 -23.43 9.93
N SER A 134 4.79 -23.37 9.11
CA SER A 134 6.14 -23.52 9.66
C SER A 134 6.43 -22.44 10.71
N PRO A 135 7.27 -22.76 11.71
CA PRO A 135 7.71 -21.80 12.71
C PRO A 135 8.33 -20.56 12.06
N GLY A 136 7.99 -19.37 12.55
CA GLY A 136 8.53 -18.10 12.05
C GLY A 136 7.93 -17.61 10.72
N SER A 137 6.93 -18.31 10.15
CA SER A 137 6.22 -17.82 8.97
C SER A 137 5.14 -16.82 9.37
N PRO A 138 5.22 -15.58 8.90
CA PRO A 138 4.29 -14.52 9.29
C PRO A 138 2.99 -14.56 8.48
N TRP A 139 1.95 -13.93 9.02
CA TRP A 139 0.73 -13.61 8.31
C TRP A 139 0.96 -12.53 7.27
N HIS A 140 0.39 -12.71 6.07
CA HIS A 140 0.25 -11.74 5.01
C HIS A 140 -1.20 -11.29 4.89
N TYR A 141 -1.44 -9.99 4.73
CA TYR A 141 -2.77 -9.44 4.46
C TYR A 141 -2.91 -9.11 2.98
N PHE A 142 -4.10 -9.35 2.44
CA PHE A 142 -4.40 -9.19 1.02
C PHE A 142 -5.53 -8.18 0.84
N MET A 143 -5.41 -7.35 -0.18
CA MET A 143 -6.55 -6.57 -0.68
C MET A 143 -7.66 -7.54 -1.11
N TRP A 144 -8.89 -7.19 -0.85
CA TRP A 144 -10.04 -8.02 -1.18
C TRP A 144 -11.30 -7.17 -1.24
N ASP A 145 -12.07 -7.28 -2.35
CA ASP A 145 -13.36 -6.61 -2.55
C ASP A 145 -13.30 -5.09 -2.32
N SER A 146 -12.28 -4.47 -2.92
CA SER A 146 -11.95 -3.05 -2.74
C SER A 146 -12.75 -2.14 -3.69
N GLU A 147 -14.01 -2.49 -4.04
CA GLU A 147 -14.83 -1.69 -4.94
C GLU A 147 -15.32 -0.36 -4.30
N ASN A 148 -15.14 -0.20 -3.00
CA ASN A 148 -15.51 1.00 -2.26
C ASN A 148 -14.36 2.00 -2.02
N ILE A 149 -13.22 1.84 -2.72
CA ILE A 149 -12.18 2.87 -2.80
C ILE A 149 -12.58 4.02 -3.75
N PHE A 150 -11.99 5.19 -3.56
CA PHE A 150 -12.24 6.38 -4.41
C PHE A 150 -13.73 6.76 -4.57
N LYS A 151 -14.51 6.62 -3.50
CA LYS A 151 -15.92 7.05 -3.48
C LYS A 151 -16.15 8.34 -2.68
N ASP A 152 -15.24 8.67 -1.78
CA ASP A 152 -15.30 9.87 -0.95
C ASP A 152 -13.89 10.40 -0.69
N THR A 153 -13.69 11.68 -0.97
CA THR A 153 -12.40 12.35 -0.81
C THR A 153 -11.98 12.53 0.66
N GLY A 154 -12.95 12.61 1.57
CA GLY A 154 -12.75 12.95 2.98
C GLY A 154 -12.58 11.76 3.91
N ILE A 155 -12.83 10.53 3.47
CA ILE A 155 -12.73 9.33 4.32
C ILE A 155 -11.37 9.26 4.99
N ASP A 156 -11.40 9.16 6.32
CA ASP A 156 -10.24 8.92 7.18
C ASP A 156 -10.43 7.64 7.98
N LYS A 157 -9.63 6.64 7.68
CA LYS A 157 -9.59 5.35 8.39
C LYS A 157 -8.36 5.22 9.30
N THR A 158 -7.46 6.21 9.33
CA THR A 158 -6.19 6.14 10.08
C THR A 158 -6.40 6.01 11.60
N GLY A 159 -7.55 6.43 12.11
CA GLY A 159 -7.94 6.28 13.51
C GLY A 159 -8.83 5.08 13.81
N SER A 160 -9.19 4.28 12.82
CA SER A 160 -10.02 3.07 13.01
C SER A 160 -9.31 2.06 13.92
N ASN A 161 -10.08 1.32 14.74
CA ASN A 161 -9.55 0.37 15.71
C ASN A 161 -10.55 -0.76 15.94
N THR A 162 -10.77 -1.58 14.95
CA THR A 162 -11.74 -2.69 14.98
C THR A 162 -11.09 -3.92 15.62
N ALA A 163 -11.67 -4.44 16.67
CA ALA A 163 -11.12 -5.58 17.42
C ALA A 163 -10.83 -6.78 16.50
N ASN A 164 -9.67 -7.38 16.67
CA ASN A 164 -9.17 -8.53 15.92
C ASN A 164 -9.13 -8.34 14.39
N ASN A 165 -9.12 -7.10 13.91
CA ASN A 165 -9.02 -6.73 12.50
C ASN A 165 -7.72 -5.92 12.23
N PRO A 166 -7.32 -5.69 10.99
CA PRO A 166 -6.05 -5.02 10.65
C PRO A 166 -5.84 -3.68 11.34
N THR A 167 -6.87 -2.84 11.48
CA THR A 167 -6.72 -1.55 12.17
C THR A 167 -6.36 -1.71 13.64
N ARG A 168 -6.79 -2.79 14.32
CA ARG A 168 -6.36 -3.09 15.69
C ARG A 168 -4.85 -3.31 15.77
N LEU A 169 -4.29 -4.12 14.85
CA LEU A 169 -2.83 -4.34 14.79
C LEU A 169 -2.09 -3.02 14.56
N HIS A 170 -2.55 -2.23 13.60
CA HIS A 170 -1.97 -0.91 13.31
C HIS A 170 -1.97 -0.01 14.55
N GLN A 171 -3.10 0.10 15.25
CA GLN A 171 -3.20 0.95 16.45
C GLN A 171 -2.32 0.48 17.62
N GLN A 172 -2.00 -0.80 17.72
CA GLN A 172 -1.02 -1.28 18.68
C GLN A 172 0.42 -0.97 18.21
N LEU A 173 0.72 -1.27 16.96
CA LEU A 173 2.05 -1.04 16.37
C LEU A 173 2.49 0.43 16.42
N VAL A 174 1.58 1.40 16.20
CA VAL A 174 1.92 2.83 16.23
C VAL A 174 2.36 3.33 17.62
N LYS A 175 2.19 2.55 18.67
CA LYS A 175 2.72 2.88 19.99
C LYS A 175 4.22 2.63 20.11
N ASN A 176 4.76 1.75 19.25
CA ASN A 176 6.19 1.47 19.23
C ASN A 176 6.95 2.57 18.47
N PRO A 177 8.04 3.11 19.03
CA PRO A 177 8.82 4.18 18.40
C PRO A 177 9.50 3.77 17.08
N GLN A 178 9.70 2.46 16.82
CA GLN A 178 10.31 1.97 15.58
C GLN A 178 9.29 1.83 14.42
N TYR A 179 7.99 1.68 14.70
CA TYR A 179 6.98 1.48 13.67
C TYR A 179 6.68 2.77 12.87
N ARG A 180 6.52 3.89 13.55
CA ARG A 180 6.18 5.18 12.91
C ARG A 180 7.21 5.62 11.86
N PRO A 181 8.53 5.58 12.11
CA PRO A 181 9.52 5.88 11.09
C PRO A 181 9.45 4.94 9.88
N LYS A 182 9.23 3.63 10.10
CA LYS A 182 9.04 2.67 9.01
C LYS A 182 7.80 2.99 8.17
N PHE A 183 6.67 3.31 8.81
CA PHE A 183 5.47 3.73 8.11
C PHE A 183 5.70 5.01 7.30
N ALA A 184 6.37 6.00 7.90
CA ALA A 184 6.73 7.27 7.24
C ALA A 184 7.65 7.05 6.03
N ASP A 185 8.59 6.10 6.11
CA ASP A 185 9.46 5.73 4.98
C ASP A 185 8.66 5.21 3.79
N HIS A 186 7.69 4.33 4.04
CA HIS A 186 6.81 3.79 3.01
C HIS A 186 5.89 4.87 2.43
N VAL A 187 5.35 5.76 3.26
CA VAL A 187 4.62 6.94 2.78
C VAL A 187 5.51 7.77 1.85
N HIS A 188 6.73 8.07 2.27
CA HIS A 188 7.66 8.88 1.45
C HIS A 188 8.02 8.19 0.13
N LYS A 189 8.33 6.90 0.18
CA LYS A 189 8.65 6.09 -0.99
C LYS A 189 7.54 6.08 -2.04
N HIS A 190 6.29 5.95 -1.61
CA HIS A 190 5.16 5.73 -2.52
C HIS A 190 4.39 7.00 -2.90
N LEU A 191 4.39 8.04 -2.05
CA LEU A 191 3.65 9.28 -2.31
C LEU A 191 4.52 10.39 -2.92
N PHE A 192 5.84 10.21 -3.02
CA PHE A 192 6.75 11.23 -3.53
C PHE A 192 7.65 10.68 -4.65
N ASN A 193 8.34 11.57 -5.35
CA ASN A 193 9.43 11.25 -6.28
C ASN A 193 9.07 10.23 -7.39
N GLY A 194 7.83 10.25 -7.89
CA GLY A 194 7.35 9.29 -8.88
C GLY A 194 6.98 7.92 -8.30
N GLY A 195 6.80 7.83 -6.98
CA GLY A 195 6.32 6.63 -6.31
C GLY A 195 4.92 6.20 -6.75
N LEU A 196 4.57 4.96 -6.46
CA LEU A 196 3.39 4.27 -6.99
C LEU A 196 2.05 4.95 -6.67
N LEU A 197 1.97 5.69 -5.57
CA LEU A 197 0.77 6.41 -5.13
C LEU A 197 0.84 7.93 -5.40
N THR A 198 1.78 8.38 -6.23
CA THR A 198 1.77 9.77 -6.71
C THR A 198 0.60 9.98 -7.66
N GLU A 199 0.05 11.20 -7.65
CA GLU A 199 -1.12 11.56 -8.48
C GLU A 199 -0.91 11.19 -9.97
N ALA A 200 0.26 11.49 -10.53
CA ALA A 200 0.57 11.23 -11.92
C ALA A 200 0.57 9.72 -12.25
N VAL A 201 1.24 8.92 -11.43
CA VAL A 201 1.33 7.46 -11.62
C VAL A 201 -0.04 6.80 -11.47
N VAL A 202 -0.82 7.22 -10.47
CA VAL A 202 -2.15 6.66 -10.26
C VAL A 202 -3.11 7.03 -11.39
N LYS A 203 -3.07 8.27 -11.88
CA LYS A 203 -3.87 8.70 -13.05
C LYS A 203 -3.54 7.90 -14.29
N GLU A 204 -2.26 7.73 -14.61
CA GLU A 204 -1.81 6.93 -15.74
C GLU A 204 -2.35 5.49 -15.67
N ARG A 205 -2.22 4.85 -14.52
CA ARG A 205 -2.72 3.48 -14.30
C ARG A 205 -4.24 3.39 -14.43
N TRP A 206 -4.94 4.33 -13.84
CA TRP A 206 -6.39 4.37 -13.90
C TRP A 206 -6.88 4.51 -15.34
N LEU A 207 -6.24 5.41 -16.13
CA LEU A 207 -6.54 5.59 -17.56
C LEU A 207 -6.22 4.33 -18.38
N ARG A 208 -5.10 3.66 -18.08
CA ARG A 208 -4.75 2.38 -18.72
C ARG A 208 -5.84 1.32 -18.48
N TRP A 209 -6.29 1.17 -17.24
CA TRP A 209 -7.36 0.24 -16.91
C TRP A 209 -8.72 0.65 -17.49
N ALA A 210 -9.03 1.93 -17.47
CA ALA A 210 -10.23 2.46 -18.11
C ALA A 210 -10.27 2.12 -19.60
N GLY A 211 -9.17 2.34 -20.31
CA GLY A 211 -9.04 1.96 -21.72
C GLY A 211 -9.20 0.45 -21.95
N TYR A 212 -8.58 -0.36 -21.09
CA TYR A 212 -8.66 -1.83 -21.19
C TYR A 212 -10.10 -2.36 -21.01
N VAL A 213 -10.85 -1.85 -20.04
CA VAL A 213 -12.20 -2.35 -19.76
C VAL A 213 -13.28 -1.78 -20.69
N ARG A 214 -13.01 -0.67 -21.40
CA ARG A 214 -14.00 0.06 -22.18
C ARG A 214 -14.72 -0.80 -23.23
N SER A 215 -13.99 -1.66 -23.93
CA SER A 215 -14.57 -2.56 -24.93
C SER A 215 -15.51 -3.61 -24.32
N GLY A 216 -15.17 -4.13 -23.13
CA GLY A 216 -16.01 -5.07 -22.40
C GLY A 216 -17.28 -4.42 -21.84
N LEU A 217 -17.17 -3.15 -21.40
CA LEU A 217 -18.30 -2.38 -20.88
C LEU A 217 -19.35 -2.08 -21.96
N LEU A 218 -18.99 -2.08 -23.23
CA LEU A 218 -19.99 -1.92 -24.31
C LEU A 218 -21.05 -3.03 -24.26
N ALA A 219 -20.61 -4.27 -24.14
CA ALA A 219 -21.52 -5.41 -24.02
C ALA A 219 -22.27 -5.43 -22.68
N GLU A 220 -21.61 -5.00 -21.59
CA GLU A 220 -22.22 -4.84 -20.26
C GLU A 220 -23.33 -3.79 -20.28
N SER A 221 -23.07 -2.62 -20.87
CA SER A 221 -24.06 -1.54 -21.02
C SER A 221 -25.24 -1.99 -21.87
N ALA A 222 -25.02 -2.66 -22.99
CA ALA A 222 -26.08 -3.18 -23.84
C ALA A 222 -26.97 -4.22 -23.13
N ARG A 223 -26.42 -4.94 -22.14
CA ARG A 223 -27.15 -6.03 -21.43
C ARG A 223 -27.87 -5.56 -20.18
N TRP A 224 -27.29 -4.63 -19.41
CA TRP A 224 -27.75 -4.35 -18.04
C TRP A 224 -28.04 -2.88 -17.74
N SER A 225 -27.77 -1.97 -18.65
CA SER A 225 -27.83 -0.53 -18.35
C SER A 225 -29.22 -0.03 -17.93
N ASP A 226 -30.27 -0.59 -18.51
CA ASP A 226 -31.68 -0.27 -18.21
C ASP A 226 -32.17 -0.94 -16.92
N HIS A 227 -31.59 -2.10 -16.54
CA HIS A 227 -31.96 -2.81 -15.33
C HIS A 227 -31.63 -2.02 -14.05
N HIS A 228 -30.53 -1.30 -14.03
CA HIS A 228 -30.06 -0.57 -12.86
C HIS A 228 -30.61 0.87 -12.77
N ARG A 229 -31.15 1.39 -13.86
CA ARG A 229 -31.70 2.75 -13.90
C ARG A 229 -32.82 2.84 -14.94
N GLU A 230 -34.06 2.81 -14.44
CA GLU A 230 -35.26 2.91 -15.28
C GLU A 230 -35.34 4.27 -15.98
N GLY A 231 -35.76 4.27 -17.26
CA GLY A 231 -36.02 5.48 -18.06
C GLY A 231 -34.78 6.17 -18.67
N ARG A 232 -33.58 5.98 -18.10
CA ARG A 232 -32.32 6.48 -18.67
C ARG A 232 -31.22 5.43 -18.47
N PRO A 233 -31.02 4.52 -19.41
CA PRO A 233 -29.98 3.49 -19.33
C PRO A 233 -28.59 4.10 -19.13
N TYR A 234 -27.71 3.40 -18.41
CA TYR A 234 -26.32 3.80 -18.29
C TYR A 234 -25.57 3.68 -19.61
N THR A 235 -24.83 4.72 -19.99
CA THR A 235 -24.10 4.76 -21.25
C THR A 235 -22.58 4.87 -21.04
N LEU A 236 -21.82 4.52 -22.07
CA LEU A 236 -20.36 4.70 -22.04
C LEU A 236 -19.94 6.16 -22.27
N ASP A 237 -20.68 6.88 -23.09
CA ASP A 237 -20.29 8.23 -23.51
C ASP A 237 -20.65 9.29 -22.46
N GLU A 238 -21.67 9.04 -21.66
CA GLU A 238 -22.05 9.91 -20.55
C GLU A 238 -21.59 9.35 -19.20
N ASP A 239 -22.30 8.35 -18.68
CA ASP A 239 -22.12 7.90 -17.29
C ASP A 239 -20.72 7.31 -16.99
N TYR A 240 -20.18 6.54 -17.92
CA TYR A 240 -18.82 6.00 -17.75
C TYR A 240 -17.77 7.10 -17.84
N GLN A 241 -17.90 8.01 -18.83
CA GLN A 241 -16.97 9.12 -19.02
C GLN A 241 -17.04 10.10 -17.85
N GLU A 242 -18.23 10.49 -17.41
CA GLU A 242 -18.41 11.35 -16.23
C GLU A 242 -17.77 10.74 -14.97
N ASN A 243 -17.92 9.42 -14.74
CA ASN A 243 -17.30 8.74 -13.61
C ASN A 243 -15.77 8.67 -13.75
N LEU A 244 -15.27 8.46 -14.97
CA LEU A 244 -13.83 8.45 -15.24
C LEU A 244 -13.23 9.83 -14.95
N ASP A 245 -13.81 10.88 -15.49
CA ASP A 245 -13.38 12.27 -15.31
C ASP A 245 -13.43 12.66 -13.82
N PHE A 246 -14.50 12.30 -13.13
CA PHE A 246 -14.61 12.52 -11.69
C PHE A 246 -13.47 11.86 -10.90
N VAL A 247 -13.14 10.62 -11.22
CA VAL A 247 -12.04 9.92 -10.53
C VAL A 247 -10.69 10.55 -10.85
N ILE A 248 -10.43 10.87 -12.11
CA ILE A 248 -9.15 11.43 -12.57
C ILE A 248 -8.95 12.88 -12.09
N GLU A 249 -9.97 13.71 -12.20
CA GLU A 249 -9.81 15.15 -11.97
C GLU A 249 -10.13 15.58 -10.53
N SER A 250 -10.95 14.79 -9.84
CA SER A 250 -11.40 15.15 -8.49
C SER A 250 -10.92 14.20 -7.42
N MET A 251 -11.17 12.88 -7.57
CA MET A 251 -10.92 11.91 -6.51
C MET A 251 -9.43 11.67 -6.26
N ILE A 252 -8.66 11.35 -7.30
CA ILE A 252 -7.23 11.04 -7.15
C ILE A 252 -6.47 12.25 -6.59
N PRO A 253 -6.59 13.47 -7.13
CA PRO A 253 -5.89 14.64 -6.59
C PRO A 253 -6.29 14.97 -5.14
N ALA A 254 -7.58 14.84 -4.81
CA ALA A 254 -8.07 15.11 -3.47
C ALA A 254 -7.58 14.04 -2.47
N ARG A 255 -7.59 12.76 -2.85
CA ARG A 255 -7.10 11.67 -1.98
C ARG A 255 -5.61 11.77 -1.73
N ALA A 256 -4.80 12.09 -2.74
CA ALA A 256 -3.37 12.29 -2.57
C ALA A 256 -3.06 13.35 -1.48
N ARG A 257 -3.74 14.50 -1.54
CA ARG A 257 -3.59 15.57 -0.54
C ARG A 257 -4.18 15.20 0.84
N ASN A 258 -5.37 14.61 0.86
CA ASN A 258 -6.08 14.32 2.12
C ASN A 258 -5.41 13.20 2.89
N ALA A 259 -4.98 12.12 2.21
CA ALA A 259 -4.28 11.02 2.86
C ALA A 259 -2.98 11.48 3.52
N LEU A 260 -2.20 12.32 2.85
CA LEU A 260 -0.98 12.88 3.44
C LEU A 260 -1.30 13.67 4.72
N ARG A 261 -2.30 14.56 4.70
CA ARG A 261 -2.73 15.31 5.89
C ARG A 261 -3.23 14.38 7.02
N GLN A 262 -3.93 13.29 6.66
CA GLN A 262 -4.39 12.28 7.61
C GLN A 262 -3.20 11.57 8.27
N PHE A 263 -2.18 11.17 7.50
CA PHE A 263 -0.95 10.60 8.03
C PHE A 263 -0.21 11.58 8.96
N GLU A 264 -0.09 12.83 8.54
CA GLU A 264 0.53 13.89 9.34
C GLU A 264 -0.22 14.14 10.66
N SER A 265 -1.56 14.16 10.63
CA SER A 265 -2.39 14.40 11.83
C SER A 265 -2.32 13.27 12.85
N ARG A 266 -1.82 12.10 12.47
CA ARG A 266 -1.64 10.90 13.30
C ARG A 266 -0.18 10.60 13.63
N ASP A 267 0.72 11.52 13.34
CA ASP A 267 2.17 11.33 13.49
C ASP A 267 2.71 10.08 12.76
N LEU A 268 2.04 9.69 11.66
CA LEU A 268 2.48 8.64 10.74
C LEU A 268 3.39 9.17 9.63
N TYR A 269 3.49 10.50 9.49
CA TYR A 269 4.39 11.17 8.58
C TYR A 269 4.83 12.52 9.19
N PRO A 270 6.11 12.70 9.57
CA PRO A 270 6.57 13.89 10.27
C PRO A 270 6.61 15.12 9.35
N ARG A 271 6.34 16.29 9.93
CA ARG A 271 6.42 17.60 9.27
C ARG A 271 7.61 18.42 9.72
N THR A 272 8.23 18.06 10.83
CA THR A 272 9.16 18.91 11.58
C THR A 272 10.56 18.92 10.97
N VAL A 273 10.97 17.82 10.32
CA VAL A 273 12.30 17.72 9.70
C VAL A 273 12.19 17.79 8.18
N PRO A 274 12.91 18.69 7.50
CA PRO A 274 12.91 18.78 6.05
C PRO A 274 13.31 17.48 5.37
N LEU A 275 12.62 17.16 4.28
CA LEU A 275 12.90 15.97 3.48
C LEU A 275 14.19 16.11 2.68
N VAL A 276 14.92 15.02 2.52
CA VAL A 276 16.06 14.97 1.61
C VAL A 276 15.57 14.82 0.17
N SER A 277 16.08 15.63 -0.72
CA SER A 277 15.88 15.54 -2.16
C SER A 277 17.19 15.27 -2.89
N PHE A 278 17.14 14.53 -3.99
CA PHE A 278 18.25 14.25 -4.87
C PHE A 278 18.11 15.08 -6.15
N ASN A 279 19.23 15.47 -6.76
CA ASN A 279 19.18 16.09 -8.09
C ASN A 279 18.66 15.14 -9.18
N GLN A 280 18.67 13.84 -8.94
CA GLN A 280 17.99 12.81 -9.74
C GLN A 280 17.53 11.67 -8.81
N HIS A 281 16.27 11.24 -8.92
CA HIS A 281 15.71 10.16 -8.12
C HIS A 281 15.83 8.80 -8.83
N GLY A 282 17.08 8.30 -8.96
CA GLY A 282 17.37 7.00 -9.54
C GLY A 282 17.36 6.96 -11.07
N GLY A 283 17.28 5.74 -11.63
CA GLY A 283 17.30 5.50 -13.07
C GLY A 283 18.72 5.28 -13.63
N ARG A 284 18.84 5.33 -14.97
CA ARG A 284 20.14 5.17 -15.64
C ARG A 284 20.98 6.42 -15.50
N ILE A 285 22.28 6.20 -15.23
CA ILE A 285 23.30 7.22 -15.13
C ILE A 285 24.59 6.76 -15.84
N GLU A 286 25.47 7.69 -16.17
CA GLU A 286 26.83 7.38 -16.60
C GLU A 286 27.76 7.22 -15.39
N ALA A 287 28.80 6.41 -15.54
CA ALA A 287 29.83 6.27 -14.51
C ALA A 287 30.49 7.64 -14.24
N GLY A 288 30.60 8.03 -12.96
CA GLY A 288 31.06 9.34 -12.57
C GLY A 288 29.94 10.36 -12.33
N PHE A 289 28.68 9.94 -12.36
CA PHE A 289 27.53 10.80 -12.05
C PHE A 289 27.69 11.45 -10.68
N ARG A 290 27.50 12.76 -10.63
CA ARG A 290 27.55 13.57 -9.40
C ARG A 290 26.16 13.67 -8.78
N LEU A 291 25.90 12.85 -7.77
CA LEU A 291 24.67 12.90 -6.99
C LEU A 291 24.79 13.99 -5.92
N THR A 292 23.87 14.93 -5.93
CA THR A 292 23.79 15.97 -4.88
C THR A 292 22.52 15.82 -4.07
N LEU A 293 22.67 16.00 -2.75
CA LEU A 293 21.61 15.92 -1.78
C LEU A 293 21.29 17.30 -1.22
N LYS A 294 20.01 17.58 -0.99
CA LYS A 294 19.56 18.80 -0.33
C LYS A 294 18.42 18.48 0.63
N ALA A 295 18.35 19.17 1.75
CA ALA A 295 17.20 19.15 2.65
C ALA A 295 16.82 20.57 3.06
N GLY A 296 15.50 20.83 3.12
CA GLY A 296 14.97 22.14 3.41
C GLY A 296 14.94 23.10 2.22
N THR A 297 14.47 24.31 2.50
CA THR A 297 14.36 25.43 1.56
C THR A 297 14.98 26.68 2.18
N ILE A 298 15.06 27.78 1.40
CA ILE A 298 15.53 29.07 1.91
C ILE A 298 14.66 29.56 3.09
N PHE A 299 13.39 29.25 3.10
CA PHE A 299 12.44 29.68 4.15
C PHE A 299 12.34 28.68 5.31
N HIS A 300 12.72 27.43 5.09
CA HIS A 300 12.73 26.35 6.09
C HIS A 300 14.02 25.54 5.90
N PRO A 301 15.17 26.10 6.27
CA PRO A 301 16.45 25.39 6.16
C PRO A 301 16.48 24.20 7.12
N LEU A 302 17.26 23.19 6.78
CA LEU A 302 17.60 22.13 7.73
C LEU A 302 18.53 22.73 8.81
N ASP A 303 18.14 22.59 10.07
CA ASP A 303 19.01 22.80 11.22
C ASP A 303 19.55 21.44 11.66
N GLY A 304 20.64 20.98 11.04
CA GLY A 304 21.21 19.67 11.27
C GLY A 304 21.96 19.12 10.06
N ASP A 305 22.09 17.80 10.00
CA ASP A 305 22.87 17.08 8.99
C ASP A 305 22.01 16.24 8.05
N ILE A 306 22.50 16.03 6.83
CA ILE A 306 22.03 14.95 5.94
C ILE A 306 22.96 13.76 6.13
N LEU A 307 22.39 12.58 6.39
CA LEU A 307 23.13 11.33 6.47
C LEU A 307 22.70 10.40 5.34
N TYR A 308 23.66 9.65 4.77
CA TYR A 308 23.38 8.75 3.66
C TYR A 308 24.15 7.44 3.77
N THR A 309 23.68 6.40 3.05
CA THR A 309 24.34 5.11 2.85
C THR A 309 24.31 4.71 1.38
N LEU A 310 25.24 3.85 0.97
CA LEU A 310 25.37 3.33 -0.41
C LEU A 310 25.20 1.81 -0.50
N ASP A 311 24.84 1.17 0.60
CA ASP A 311 24.70 -0.27 0.78
C ASP A 311 23.27 -0.70 1.13
N ALA A 312 22.32 0.20 0.99
CA ALA A 312 20.92 0.02 1.38
C ALA A 312 20.70 -0.24 2.89
N SER A 313 21.67 0.04 3.75
CA SER A 313 21.45 0.13 5.20
C SER A 313 20.73 1.43 5.57
N ASP A 314 20.02 1.45 6.72
CA ASP A 314 19.35 2.67 7.15
C ASP A 314 20.37 3.71 7.65
N PRO A 315 20.35 4.95 7.14
CA PRO A 315 21.23 6.03 7.63
C PRO A 315 21.11 6.33 9.13
N MET A 316 20.00 5.96 9.77
CA MET A 316 19.87 6.09 11.23
C MET A 316 20.90 5.23 12.00
N ALA A 317 21.30 4.09 11.43
CA ALA A 317 22.23 3.16 12.04
C ALA A 317 23.70 3.43 11.64
N ASN A 318 23.95 3.63 10.33
CA ASN A 318 25.30 3.66 9.77
C ASN A 318 25.51 4.77 8.75
N GLY A 319 24.75 5.87 8.83
CA GLY A 319 24.83 6.96 7.85
C GLY A 319 26.14 7.75 7.92
N MET A 320 26.70 8.03 6.75
CA MET A 320 27.79 9.00 6.57
C MET A 320 27.21 10.41 6.44
N VAL A 321 27.84 11.39 7.06
CA VAL A 321 27.46 12.81 6.90
C VAL A 321 27.73 13.24 5.44
N TYR A 322 26.76 13.92 4.85
CA TYR A 322 26.87 14.45 3.49
C TYR A 322 27.49 15.85 3.50
N ASP A 323 28.72 15.95 2.99
CA ASP A 323 29.46 17.22 2.89
C ASP A 323 29.64 17.68 1.44
N ASP A 324 29.76 16.77 0.46
CA ASP A 324 29.95 17.09 -0.96
C ASP A 324 29.28 16.02 -1.85
N ALA A 325 29.20 16.31 -3.14
CA ALA A 325 28.58 15.44 -4.12
C ALA A 325 29.15 14.02 -4.13
N ILE A 326 28.27 13.04 -4.09
CA ILE A 326 28.62 11.61 -4.12
C ILE A 326 28.89 11.21 -5.59
N ILE A 327 30.05 10.64 -5.87
CA ILE A 327 30.41 10.19 -7.22
C ILE A 327 30.00 8.73 -7.37
N LEU A 328 29.00 8.47 -8.21
CA LEU A 328 28.50 7.13 -8.49
C LEU A 328 29.23 6.56 -9.72
N THR A 329 30.01 5.52 -9.53
CA THR A 329 30.78 4.83 -10.61
C THR A 329 30.24 3.44 -10.96
N LYS A 330 29.28 2.93 -10.18
CA LYS A 330 28.63 1.63 -10.36
C LYS A 330 27.17 1.71 -9.95
N SER A 331 26.37 0.73 -10.35
CA SER A 331 24.99 0.60 -9.92
C SER A 331 24.91 0.58 -8.39
N THR A 332 24.10 1.47 -7.81
CA THR A 332 24.09 1.75 -6.37
C THR A 332 22.67 2.10 -5.93
N THR A 333 22.28 1.59 -4.76
CA THR A 333 21.10 2.10 -4.05
C THR A 333 21.56 3.09 -3.00
N VAL A 334 21.00 4.28 -3.03
CA VAL A 334 21.32 5.37 -2.09
C VAL A 334 20.13 5.58 -1.18
N TYR A 335 20.37 5.52 0.13
CA TYR A 335 19.41 5.94 1.16
C TYR A 335 19.91 7.20 1.82
N ALA A 336 19.02 8.15 2.10
CA ALA A 336 19.36 9.39 2.80
C ALA A 336 18.24 9.83 3.74
N ARG A 337 18.65 10.45 4.85
CA ARG A 337 17.78 11.10 5.84
C ARG A 337 18.38 12.42 6.28
N ALA A 338 17.53 13.37 6.62
CA ALA A 338 17.92 14.52 7.41
C ALA A 338 17.75 14.20 8.90
N ARG A 339 18.68 14.67 9.72
CA ARG A 339 18.63 14.64 11.18
C ARG A 339 18.74 16.05 11.69
N SER A 340 17.75 16.52 12.47
CA SER A 340 17.80 17.81 13.12
C SER A 340 18.78 17.82 14.31
N ASN A 341 19.22 19.00 14.73
CA ASN A 341 20.03 19.15 15.96
C ASN A 341 19.26 18.75 17.23
N SER A 342 17.91 18.71 17.18
CA SER A 342 17.08 18.16 18.25
C SER A 342 17.04 16.62 18.26
N GLY A 343 17.64 15.96 17.27
CA GLY A 343 17.70 14.51 17.16
C GLY A 343 16.55 13.86 16.41
N GLU A 344 15.64 14.64 15.83
CA GLU A 344 14.54 14.14 15.02
C GLU A 344 15.01 13.77 13.61
N TRP A 345 14.38 12.78 13.01
CA TRP A 345 14.73 12.26 11.69
C TRP A 345 13.63 12.48 10.64
N SER A 346 14.04 12.82 9.43
CA SER A 346 13.12 12.77 8.29
C SER A 346 12.83 11.34 7.87
N PRO A 347 11.71 11.10 7.16
CA PRO A 347 11.55 9.88 6.37
C PRO A 347 12.74 9.64 5.46
N ARG A 348 12.98 8.36 5.15
CA ARG A 348 14.06 7.94 4.27
C ARG A 348 13.73 8.25 2.80
N THR A 349 14.58 9.01 2.16
CA THR A 349 14.59 9.12 0.70
C THR A 349 15.47 8.01 0.13
N GLU A 350 14.96 7.26 -0.84
CA GLU A 350 15.68 6.18 -1.49
C GLU A 350 15.68 6.34 -3.01
N ALA A 351 16.80 6.00 -3.65
CA ALA A 351 16.91 5.96 -5.09
C ALA A 351 17.87 4.85 -5.54
N ARG A 352 17.53 4.19 -6.66
CA ARG A 352 18.34 3.16 -7.29
C ARG A 352 18.89 3.68 -8.60
N PHE A 353 20.21 3.67 -8.72
CA PHE A 353 20.95 4.09 -9.90
C PHE A 353 21.54 2.88 -10.61
N ALA A 354 21.39 2.85 -11.95
CA ALA A 354 21.99 1.85 -12.82
C ALA A 354 23.02 2.51 -13.74
N VAL A 355 24.26 2.04 -13.67
CA VAL A 355 25.37 2.43 -14.57
C VAL A 355 25.43 1.45 -15.74
#